data_f015e14136b53ed348101812ee78f785
#
_entry.id   f015e14136b53ed348101812ee78f785
#
_cell.length_a   1.000
_cell.length_b   1.000
_cell.length_c   1.000
_cell.angle_alpha   90.00
_cell.angle_beta   90.00
_cell.angle_gamma   90.00
#
_symmetry.space_group_name_H-M   'P 1'
#
loop_
_entity.id
_entity.type
_entity.pdbx_description
1 polymer ?
#
loop_
_entity_poly.entity_id
_entity_poly.type
_entity_poly.pdbx_seq_one_letter_code
_entity_poly.pdbx_strand_id
1 'polypeptide(L)'
;MILQALTSLYEALAQKGEISKEGWSREKISFALSIDEEGNLLRVTPLFDTVDGPKGKTREVPQKMTVPAAVKRTSGAAANFLWDNSSYILGVSLKKGEDDAEREKRRNKDIKCFEACRELHHSMLDGMEYPAAKAVLNFLDKWEPQKAEENNLVAQYAKEILSGANMVFRFNGGYVHDDPQLASVWQKANAKQKDNIGQCLVTG
;
A
#
# COMPACT_ATOMS: atom_id res chain seq x y z
N MET A 1 -33.12 14.76 7.69
CA MET A 1 -32.39 16.01 8.03
C MET A 1 -30.96 15.74 8.55
N ILE A 2 -30.76 14.98 9.63
CA ILE A 2 -29.39 14.74 10.18
C ILE A 2 -28.45 14.04 9.17
N LEU A 3 -28.91 12.99 8.48
CA LEU A 3 -28.12 12.28 7.49
C LEU A 3 -27.72 13.15 6.29
N GLN A 4 -28.66 13.98 5.80
CA GLN A 4 -28.37 14.92 4.71
C GLN A 4 -27.35 15.99 5.14
N ALA A 5 -27.45 16.51 6.35
CA ALA A 5 -26.48 17.46 6.88
C ALA A 5 -25.07 16.82 7.05
N LEU A 6 -25.03 15.56 7.50
CA LEU A 6 -23.76 14.81 7.59
C LEU A 6 -23.14 14.53 6.21
N THR A 7 -23.95 14.17 5.21
CA THR A 7 -23.48 13.97 3.83
C THR A 7 -22.92 15.28 3.26
N SER A 8 -23.65 16.40 3.41
CA SER A 8 -23.18 17.71 2.93
C SER A 8 -21.91 18.18 3.66
N LEU A 9 -21.80 17.91 4.96
CA LEU A 9 -20.58 18.19 5.72
C LEU A 9 -19.40 17.35 5.22
N TYR A 10 -19.62 16.05 4.99
CA TYR A 10 -18.61 15.14 4.44
C TYR A 10 -18.11 15.63 3.07
N GLU A 11 -19.02 15.98 2.18
CA GLU A 11 -18.69 16.51 0.86
C GLU A 11 -17.90 17.82 0.94
N ALA A 12 -18.28 18.73 1.82
CA ALA A 12 -17.58 20.00 2.03
C ALA A 12 -16.15 19.79 2.59
N LEU A 13 -15.98 18.87 3.52
CA LEU A 13 -14.67 18.52 4.09
C LEU A 13 -13.79 17.80 3.06
N ALA A 14 -14.38 16.93 2.21
CA ALA A 14 -13.66 16.25 1.13
C ALA A 14 -13.20 17.25 0.06
N GLN A 15 -14.03 18.23 -0.31
CA GLN A 15 -13.66 19.30 -1.24
C GLN A 15 -12.53 20.19 -0.71
N LYS A 16 -12.49 20.43 0.60
CA LYS A 16 -11.38 21.15 1.27
C LYS A 16 -10.13 20.31 1.46
N GLY A 17 -10.16 19.01 1.11
CA GLY A 17 -9.03 18.09 1.34
C GLY A 17 -8.79 17.74 2.81
N GLU A 18 -9.74 18.07 3.71
CA GLU A 18 -9.64 17.76 5.14
C GLU A 18 -9.91 16.30 5.45
N ILE A 19 -10.68 15.61 4.59
CA ILE A 19 -10.90 14.16 4.62
C ILE A 19 -10.61 13.55 3.26
N SER A 20 -10.22 12.29 3.25
CA SER A 20 -9.97 11.56 2.00
C SER A 20 -11.27 11.33 1.24
N LYS A 21 -11.20 11.38 -0.10
CA LYS A 21 -12.30 10.96 -0.96
C LYS A 21 -12.68 9.51 -0.66
N GLU A 22 -13.92 9.18 -0.96
CA GLU A 22 -14.41 7.81 -0.81
C GLU A 22 -13.53 6.80 -1.58
N GLY A 23 -13.21 5.66 -0.94
CA GLY A 23 -12.29 4.69 -1.48
C GLY A 23 -10.81 5.04 -1.34
N TRP A 24 -10.47 6.15 -0.66
CA TRP A 24 -9.11 6.58 -0.37
C TRP A 24 -8.89 6.78 1.12
N SER A 25 -7.67 6.57 1.59
CA SER A 25 -7.27 6.85 2.98
C SER A 25 -5.96 7.62 3.04
N ARG A 26 -5.72 8.31 4.16
CA ARG A 26 -4.43 8.97 4.44
C ARG A 26 -3.60 8.05 5.33
N GLU A 27 -2.57 7.47 4.74
CA GLU A 27 -1.71 6.49 5.40
C GLU A 27 -0.29 7.01 5.58
N LYS A 28 0.40 6.46 6.56
CA LYS A 28 1.83 6.73 6.79
C LYS A 28 2.65 5.84 5.87
N ILE A 29 3.34 6.43 4.92
CA ILE A 29 4.20 5.74 3.96
C ILE A 29 5.67 6.08 4.28
N SER A 30 6.49 5.06 4.44
CA SER A 30 7.89 5.19 4.84
C SER A 30 8.85 5.13 3.64
N PHE A 31 8.48 4.42 2.57
CA PHE A 31 9.37 4.21 1.43
C PHE A 31 8.62 4.22 0.10
N ALA A 32 9.32 4.66 -0.95
CA ALA A 32 8.90 4.47 -2.33
C ALA A 32 9.86 3.52 -3.04
N LEU A 33 9.32 2.51 -3.72
CA LEU A 33 10.03 1.55 -4.55
C LEU A 33 9.95 2.04 -6.01
N SER A 34 11.06 2.52 -6.55
CA SER A 34 11.15 2.90 -7.98
C SER A 34 11.45 1.65 -8.80
N ILE A 35 10.60 1.37 -9.77
CA ILE A 35 10.69 0.21 -10.66
C ILE A 35 10.77 0.66 -12.13
N ASP A 36 11.38 -0.16 -12.99
CA ASP A 36 11.37 0.02 -14.44
C ASP A 36 10.24 -0.77 -15.12
N GLU A 37 10.17 -0.69 -16.45
CA GLU A 37 9.14 -1.39 -17.26
C GLU A 37 9.23 -2.90 -17.14
N GLU A 38 10.43 -3.43 -16.96
CA GLU A 38 10.70 -4.86 -16.77
C GLU A 38 10.40 -5.33 -15.34
N GLY A 39 10.05 -4.42 -14.42
CA GLY A 39 9.78 -4.71 -13.01
C GLY A 39 11.04 -4.83 -12.14
N ASN A 40 12.20 -4.37 -12.59
CA ASN A 40 13.39 -4.37 -11.74
C ASN A 40 13.30 -3.24 -10.71
N LEU A 41 13.71 -3.52 -9.46
CA LEU A 41 13.83 -2.50 -8.43
C LEU A 41 15.06 -1.65 -8.71
N LEU A 42 14.86 -0.37 -9.00
CA LEU A 42 15.93 0.58 -9.32
C LEU A 42 16.41 1.36 -8.09
N ARG A 43 15.49 1.67 -7.18
CA ARG A 43 15.78 2.47 -5.97
C ARG A 43 14.75 2.27 -4.89
N VAL A 44 15.19 2.35 -3.65
CA VAL A 44 14.36 2.53 -2.46
C VAL A 44 14.58 3.94 -1.94
N THR A 45 13.52 4.74 -1.87
CA THR A 45 13.59 6.14 -1.43
C THR A 45 12.86 6.30 -0.10
N PRO A 46 13.54 6.74 0.98
CA PRO A 46 12.88 7.08 2.23
C PRO A 46 11.92 8.26 2.07
N LEU A 47 10.76 8.17 2.69
CA LEU A 47 9.70 9.19 2.69
C LEU A 47 9.42 9.60 4.14
N PHE A 48 10.29 10.47 4.69
CA PHE A 48 10.17 10.97 6.05
C PHE A 48 10.14 12.48 6.06
N ASP A 49 9.29 13.04 6.92
CA ASP A 49 9.25 14.45 7.26
C ASP A 49 9.94 14.65 8.62
N THR A 50 10.69 15.72 8.75
CA THR A 50 11.26 16.14 10.03
C THR A 50 10.23 16.98 10.78
N VAL A 51 9.83 16.56 11.96
CA VAL A 51 8.89 17.28 12.82
C VAL A 51 9.53 17.62 14.16
N ASP A 52 9.09 18.72 14.74
CA ASP A 52 9.52 19.11 16.07
C ASP A 52 8.99 18.13 17.12
N GLY A 53 9.88 17.69 17.98
CA GLY A 53 9.58 16.81 19.08
C GLY A 53 9.70 17.52 20.44
N PRO A 54 9.40 16.83 21.55
CA PRO A 54 9.55 17.38 22.89
C PRO A 54 10.98 17.82 23.17
N LYS A 55 11.15 18.89 23.94
CA LYS A 55 12.45 19.44 24.39
C LYS A 55 13.36 19.90 23.25
N GLY A 56 12.79 20.42 22.13
CA GLY A 56 13.57 20.97 21.02
C GLY A 56 14.32 19.91 20.18
N LYS A 57 14.02 18.63 20.34
CA LYS A 57 14.55 17.56 19.48
C LYS A 57 13.67 17.39 18.27
N THR A 58 14.28 17.24 17.11
CA THR A 58 13.58 16.83 15.90
C THR A 58 13.44 15.31 15.82
N ARG A 59 12.40 14.84 15.15
CA ARG A 59 12.22 13.41 14.84
C ARG A 59 11.73 13.23 13.41
N GLU A 60 12.13 12.16 12.79
CA GLU A 60 11.62 11.75 11.49
C GLU A 60 10.31 10.97 11.67
N VAL A 61 9.33 11.29 10.85
CA VAL A 61 8.05 10.59 10.81
C VAL A 61 7.72 10.24 9.36
N PRO A 62 7.10 9.07 9.09
CA PRO A 62 6.68 8.72 7.74
C PRO A 62 5.72 9.75 7.17
N GLN A 63 5.86 10.04 5.87
CA GLN A 63 4.98 10.96 5.17
C GLN A 63 3.54 10.46 5.15
N LYS A 64 2.59 11.38 5.28
CA LYS A 64 1.17 11.07 5.11
C LYS A 64 0.79 11.23 3.65
N MET A 65 0.44 10.12 3.00
CA MET A 65 0.02 10.09 1.60
C MET A 65 -1.42 9.64 1.47
N THR A 66 -2.12 10.17 0.48
CA THR A 66 -3.44 9.67 0.09
C THR A 66 -3.25 8.49 -0.85
N VAL A 67 -3.71 7.32 -0.45
CA VAL A 67 -3.56 6.05 -1.17
C VAL A 67 -4.90 5.35 -1.26
N PRO A 68 -5.08 4.35 -2.14
CA PRO A 68 -6.25 3.48 -2.13
C PRO A 68 -6.57 3.01 -0.71
N ALA A 69 -7.85 3.02 -0.32
CA ALA A 69 -8.25 2.76 1.07
C ALA A 69 -7.75 1.40 1.56
N ALA A 70 -7.23 1.38 2.78
CA ALA A 70 -6.76 0.16 3.42
C ALA A 70 -7.89 -0.86 3.58
N VAL A 71 -7.61 -2.13 3.28
CA VAL A 71 -8.55 -3.22 3.52
C VAL A 71 -8.62 -3.57 5.01
N LYS A 72 -9.83 -3.88 5.50
CA LYS A 72 -9.99 -4.43 6.86
C LYS A 72 -9.49 -5.87 6.89
N ARG A 73 -8.43 -6.13 7.66
CA ARG A 73 -7.83 -7.45 7.86
C ARG A 73 -8.37 -8.09 9.13
N THR A 74 -9.44 -8.88 9.02
CA THR A 74 -10.01 -9.62 10.17
C THR A 74 -9.51 -11.05 10.24
N SER A 75 -9.27 -11.70 9.09
CA SER A 75 -8.71 -13.04 8.97
C SER A 75 -8.06 -13.21 7.59
N GLY A 76 -7.03 -14.04 7.50
CA GLY A 76 -6.33 -14.31 6.24
C GLY A 76 -5.40 -13.18 5.77
N ALA A 77 -4.84 -13.37 4.57
CA ALA A 77 -4.01 -12.39 3.90
C ALA A 77 -4.87 -11.59 2.92
N ALA A 78 -5.02 -10.28 3.15
CA ALA A 78 -5.71 -9.36 2.24
C ALA A 78 -4.80 -8.17 1.97
N ALA A 79 -4.40 -7.97 0.71
CA ALA A 79 -3.49 -6.91 0.31
C ALA A 79 -4.23 -5.60 0.03
N ASN A 80 -3.53 -4.48 0.22
CA ASN A 80 -3.95 -3.18 -0.29
C ASN A 80 -3.54 -3.04 -1.78
N PHE A 81 -4.24 -2.19 -2.50
CA PHE A 81 -3.94 -1.92 -3.90
C PHE A 81 -2.86 -0.85 -4.06
N LEU A 82 -1.75 -1.16 -4.74
CA LEU A 82 -0.60 -0.30 -5.07
C LEU A 82 0.22 0.21 -3.88
N TRP A 83 -0.04 -0.25 -2.68
CA TRP A 83 0.73 0.05 -1.48
C TRP A 83 0.49 -1.01 -0.41
N ASP A 84 1.46 -1.29 0.41
CA ASP A 84 1.31 -2.12 1.63
C ASP A 84 2.62 -2.11 2.45
N ASN A 85 2.65 -2.88 3.52
CA ASN A 85 3.86 -3.11 4.29
C ASN A 85 4.78 -4.17 3.65
N SER A 86 5.97 -4.33 4.22
CA SER A 86 7.01 -5.22 3.70
C SER A 86 6.58 -6.68 3.56
N SER A 87 5.71 -7.19 4.43
CA SER A 87 5.20 -8.56 4.31
C SER A 87 4.41 -8.80 3.03
N TYR A 88 3.70 -7.78 2.53
CA TYR A 88 2.89 -7.87 1.31
C TYR A 88 3.65 -7.49 0.06
N ILE A 89 4.50 -6.43 0.13
CA ILE A 89 5.20 -5.93 -1.06
C ILE A 89 6.48 -6.73 -1.33
N LEU A 90 7.20 -7.14 -0.29
CA LEU A 90 8.49 -7.83 -0.40
C LEU A 90 8.45 -9.28 0.09
N GLY A 91 7.35 -9.71 0.71
CA GLY A 91 7.21 -11.05 1.27
C GLY A 91 8.12 -11.32 2.47
N VAL A 92 8.52 -10.28 3.19
CA VAL A 92 9.47 -10.38 4.29
C VAL A 92 9.17 -9.40 5.41
N SER A 93 9.34 -9.86 6.64
CA SER A 93 9.35 -9.02 7.84
C SER A 93 10.32 -9.59 8.87
N LEU A 94 10.68 -8.80 9.86
CA LEU A 94 11.48 -9.26 10.99
C LEU A 94 10.83 -8.85 12.32
N LYS A 95 10.89 -9.75 13.28
CA LYS A 95 10.50 -9.48 14.65
C LYS A 95 11.64 -9.87 15.59
N LYS A 96 11.97 -9.00 16.51
CA LYS A 96 13.05 -9.25 17.47
C LYS A 96 12.66 -10.33 18.47
N GLY A 97 13.62 -11.19 18.81
CA GLY A 97 13.46 -12.18 19.90
C GLY A 97 12.67 -13.42 19.49
N GLU A 98 12.43 -13.64 18.20
CA GLU A 98 11.81 -14.87 17.69
C GLU A 98 12.81 -16.04 17.77
N ASP A 99 12.30 -17.20 18.17
CA ASP A 99 13.00 -18.47 17.96
C ASP A 99 12.89 -18.94 16.49
N ASP A 100 13.55 -20.07 16.17
CA ASP A 100 13.59 -20.57 14.79
C ASP A 100 12.21 -21.01 14.28
N ALA A 101 11.37 -21.61 15.13
CA ALA A 101 10.03 -22.05 14.77
C ALA A 101 9.08 -20.86 14.53
N GLU A 102 9.15 -19.83 15.36
CA GLU A 102 8.41 -18.58 15.19
C GLU A 102 8.82 -17.85 13.91
N ARG A 103 10.15 -17.84 13.61
CA ARG A 103 10.70 -17.25 12.38
C ARG A 103 10.20 -17.98 11.14
N GLU A 104 10.18 -19.30 11.13
CA GLU A 104 9.66 -20.09 10.05
C GLU A 104 8.17 -19.84 9.83
N LYS A 105 7.38 -19.84 10.90
CA LYS A 105 5.94 -19.53 10.85
C LYS A 105 5.69 -18.14 10.28
N ARG A 106 6.48 -17.15 10.66
CA ARG A 106 6.40 -15.79 10.15
C ARG A 106 6.75 -15.72 8.66
N ARG A 107 7.85 -16.37 8.22
CA ARG A 107 8.23 -16.45 6.81
C ARG A 107 7.11 -17.05 5.94
N ASN A 108 6.52 -18.14 6.39
CA ASN A 108 5.39 -18.76 5.70
C ASN A 108 4.17 -17.85 5.62
N LYS A 109 3.94 -17.03 6.65
CA LYS A 109 2.89 -16.01 6.64
C LYS A 109 3.23 -14.87 5.66
N ASP A 110 4.45 -14.37 5.66
CA ASP A 110 4.90 -13.29 4.79
C ASP A 110 4.81 -13.68 3.30
N ILE A 111 5.19 -14.93 2.97
CA ILE A 111 5.01 -15.46 1.61
C ILE A 111 3.52 -15.45 1.19
N LYS A 112 2.62 -15.91 2.07
CA LYS A 112 1.17 -15.87 1.79
C LYS A 112 0.65 -14.43 1.63
N CYS A 113 1.21 -13.47 2.37
CA CYS A 113 0.86 -12.06 2.21
C CYS A 113 1.32 -11.53 0.85
N PHE A 114 2.54 -11.87 0.42
CA PHE A 114 3.07 -11.50 -0.88
C PHE A 114 2.26 -12.13 -2.03
N GLU A 115 1.93 -13.41 -1.94
CA GLU A 115 1.08 -14.09 -2.91
C GLU A 115 -0.30 -13.41 -3.02
N ALA A 116 -0.93 -13.08 -1.90
CA ALA A 116 -2.20 -12.35 -1.91
C ALA A 116 -2.07 -10.94 -2.54
N CYS A 117 -0.93 -10.27 -2.33
CA CYS A 117 -0.65 -9.01 -2.99
C CYS A 117 -0.51 -9.19 -4.51
N ARG A 118 0.26 -10.18 -4.97
CA ARG A 118 0.42 -10.51 -6.38
C ARG A 118 -0.91 -10.86 -7.03
N GLU A 119 -1.69 -11.76 -6.43
CA GLU A 119 -3.00 -12.16 -6.94
C GLU A 119 -3.98 -10.98 -7.05
N LEU A 120 -4.04 -10.10 -6.05
CA LEU A 120 -4.86 -8.89 -6.12
C LEU A 120 -4.49 -8.03 -7.32
N HIS A 121 -3.19 -7.75 -7.51
CA HIS A 121 -2.73 -6.88 -8.59
C HIS A 121 -2.99 -7.50 -9.95
N HIS A 122 -2.77 -8.82 -10.13
CA HIS A 122 -3.17 -9.53 -11.34
C HIS A 122 -4.67 -9.43 -11.59
N SER A 123 -5.50 -9.69 -10.58
CA SER A 123 -6.97 -9.62 -10.73
C SER A 123 -7.47 -8.24 -11.17
N MET A 124 -6.73 -7.18 -10.87
CA MET A 124 -7.11 -5.80 -11.17
C MET A 124 -6.44 -5.20 -12.40
N LEU A 125 -5.24 -5.66 -12.74
CA LEU A 125 -4.38 -5.04 -13.75
C LEU A 125 -4.11 -5.91 -14.97
N ASP A 126 -4.40 -7.22 -14.94
CA ASP A 126 -4.20 -8.11 -16.09
C ASP A 126 -4.99 -7.63 -17.31
N GLY A 127 -4.33 -7.68 -18.47
CA GLY A 127 -4.90 -7.23 -19.74
C GLY A 127 -4.86 -5.71 -19.94
N MET A 128 -4.34 -4.95 -18.99
CA MET A 128 -4.09 -3.52 -19.19
C MET A 128 -2.81 -3.30 -20.02
N GLU A 129 -2.96 -2.77 -21.22
CA GLU A 129 -1.83 -2.32 -22.06
C GLU A 129 -1.30 -0.95 -21.58
N TYR A 130 -0.93 -0.88 -20.28
CA TYR A 130 -0.50 0.35 -19.63
C TYR A 130 0.85 0.16 -18.91
N PRO A 131 1.89 0.96 -19.25
CA PRO A 131 3.26 0.71 -18.77
C PRO A 131 3.40 0.61 -17.26
N ALA A 132 2.76 1.51 -16.49
CA ALA A 132 2.85 1.49 -15.04
C ALA A 132 2.19 0.23 -14.42
N ALA A 133 1.07 -0.27 -15.01
CA ALA A 133 0.44 -1.51 -14.58
C ALA A 133 1.35 -2.71 -14.85
N LYS A 134 1.91 -2.78 -16.07
CA LYS A 134 2.86 -3.84 -16.46
C LYS A 134 4.11 -3.84 -15.56
N ALA A 135 4.66 -2.67 -15.26
CA ALA A 135 5.82 -2.55 -14.37
C ALA A 135 5.54 -3.13 -12.97
N VAL A 136 4.37 -2.84 -12.39
CA VAL A 136 3.98 -3.40 -11.09
C VAL A 136 3.81 -4.92 -11.15
N LEU A 137 3.11 -5.44 -12.17
CA LEU A 137 2.93 -6.88 -12.35
C LEU A 137 4.28 -7.58 -12.56
N ASN A 138 5.12 -7.04 -13.44
CA ASN A 138 6.45 -7.58 -13.70
C ASN A 138 7.32 -7.59 -12.43
N PHE A 139 7.24 -6.55 -11.59
CA PHE A 139 7.93 -6.53 -10.30
C PHE A 139 7.45 -7.66 -9.40
N LEU A 140 6.14 -7.81 -9.21
CA LEU A 140 5.56 -8.82 -8.34
C LEU A 140 5.82 -10.25 -8.83
N ASP A 141 5.93 -10.46 -10.14
CA ASP A 141 6.23 -11.77 -10.74
C ASP A 141 7.71 -12.14 -10.65
N LYS A 142 8.61 -11.17 -10.75
CA LYS A 142 10.06 -11.40 -10.70
C LYS A 142 10.65 -11.36 -9.31
N TRP A 143 9.96 -10.70 -8.36
CA TRP A 143 10.48 -10.54 -7.02
C TRP A 143 10.53 -11.87 -6.27
N GLU A 144 11.69 -12.16 -5.69
CA GLU A 144 11.94 -13.36 -4.90
C GLU A 144 11.99 -12.99 -3.40
N PRO A 145 10.91 -13.24 -2.62
CA PRO A 145 10.88 -12.92 -1.19
C PRO A 145 12.05 -13.48 -0.38
N GLN A 146 12.54 -14.68 -0.77
CA GLN A 146 13.63 -15.34 -0.08
C GLN A 146 14.97 -14.59 -0.22
N LYS A 147 15.12 -13.78 -1.27
CA LYS A 147 16.31 -12.96 -1.54
C LYS A 147 16.14 -11.50 -1.13
N ALA A 148 14.99 -11.13 -0.54
CA ALA A 148 14.69 -9.74 -0.18
C ALA A 148 15.72 -9.11 0.77
N GLU A 149 16.19 -9.87 1.76
CA GLU A 149 17.18 -9.41 2.73
C GLU A 149 18.58 -9.25 2.12
N GLU A 150 18.89 -9.99 1.05
CA GLU A 150 20.17 -9.94 0.32
C GLU A 150 20.20 -8.83 -0.74
N ASN A 151 19.04 -8.25 -1.07
CA ASN A 151 18.96 -7.17 -2.03
C ASN A 151 19.60 -5.89 -1.47
N ASN A 152 20.65 -5.41 -2.12
CA ASN A 152 21.45 -4.26 -1.65
C ASN A 152 20.62 -2.99 -1.43
N LEU A 153 19.57 -2.76 -2.21
CA LEU A 153 18.71 -1.58 -2.09
C LEU A 153 17.78 -1.69 -0.86
N VAL A 154 17.31 -2.89 -0.55
CA VAL A 154 16.51 -3.17 0.65
C VAL A 154 17.40 -3.19 1.89
N ALA A 155 18.58 -3.78 1.81
CA ALA A 155 19.53 -3.93 2.90
C ALA A 155 19.96 -2.57 3.50
N GLN A 156 20.02 -1.50 2.69
CA GLN A 156 20.33 -0.15 3.15
C GLN A 156 19.37 0.36 4.23
N TYR A 157 18.12 -0.10 4.21
CA TYR A 157 17.05 0.30 5.12
C TYR A 157 16.38 -0.90 5.81
N ALA A 158 17.13 -2.00 5.94
CA ALA A 158 16.58 -3.29 6.39
C ALA A 158 15.85 -3.19 7.73
N LYS A 159 16.39 -2.42 8.68
CA LYS A 159 15.81 -2.28 10.01
C LYS A 159 14.41 -1.67 9.97
N GLU A 160 14.22 -0.62 9.17
CA GLU A 160 12.96 0.11 9.04
C GLU A 160 11.99 -0.66 8.14
N ILE A 161 12.44 -1.13 6.99
CA ILE A 161 11.63 -1.86 6.01
C ILE A 161 11.08 -3.14 6.64
N LEU A 162 11.96 -3.96 7.19
CA LEU A 162 11.58 -5.28 7.70
C LEU A 162 10.79 -5.21 9.02
N SER A 163 10.76 -4.05 9.69
CA SER A 163 9.86 -3.84 10.84
C SER A 163 8.40 -3.58 10.45
N GLY A 164 8.05 -3.68 9.16
CA GLY A 164 6.69 -3.52 8.66
C GLY A 164 6.39 -2.13 8.12
N ALA A 165 7.39 -1.47 7.54
CA ALA A 165 7.22 -0.16 6.91
C ALA A 165 6.27 -0.24 5.70
N ASN A 166 5.34 0.71 5.60
CA ASN A 166 4.48 0.85 4.43
C ASN A 166 5.25 1.46 3.26
N MET A 167 4.98 0.95 2.07
CA MET A 167 5.64 1.32 0.82
C MET A 167 4.64 1.55 -0.28
N VAL A 168 5.03 2.40 -1.24
CA VAL A 168 4.33 2.67 -2.50
C VAL A 168 5.24 2.40 -3.68
N PHE A 169 4.67 2.19 -4.87
CA PHE A 169 5.44 2.09 -6.10
C PHE A 169 5.62 3.45 -6.78
N ARG A 170 6.79 3.64 -7.40
CA ARG A 170 7.09 4.74 -8.32
C ARG A 170 7.49 4.19 -9.68
N PHE A 171 6.97 4.80 -10.72
CA PHE A 171 7.29 4.50 -12.10
C PHE A 171 7.48 5.80 -12.88
N ASN A 172 8.56 5.91 -13.66
CA ASN A 172 8.90 7.12 -14.44
C ASN A 172 8.79 8.43 -13.64
N GLY A 173 9.22 8.40 -12.36
CA GLY A 173 9.24 9.57 -11.48
C GLY A 173 7.93 9.89 -10.77
N GLY A 174 6.78 9.32 -11.19
CA GLY A 174 5.46 9.48 -10.56
C GLY A 174 5.14 8.36 -9.56
N TYR A 175 4.24 8.62 -8.62
CA TYR A 175 3.68 7.57 -7.79
C TYR A 175 2.61 6.80 -8.58
N VAL A 176 2.68 5.48 -8.55
CA VAL A 176 1.78 4.62 -9.36
C VAL A 176 0.32 4.74 -8.91
N HIS A 177 0.07 4.94 -7.62
CA HIS A 177 -1.29 5.12 -7.09
C HIS A 177 -1.91 6.49 -7.43
N ASP A 178 -1.11 7.49 -7.81
CA ASP A 178 -1.59 8.81 -8.27
C ASP A 178 -1.89 8.83 -9.77
N ASP A 179 -1.52 7.76 -10.49
CA ASP A 179 -1.78 7.65 -11.91
C ASP A 179 -3.29 7.61 -12.19
N PRO A 180 -3.83 8.50 -13.07
CA PRO A 180 -5.27 8.60 -13.28
C PRO A 180 -5.93 7.32 -13.80
N GLN A 181 -5.22 6.53 -14.62
CA GLN A 181 -5.77 5.27 -15.14
C GLN A 181 -5.87 4.21 -14.04
N LEU A 182 -4.81 4.07 -13.23
CA LEU A 182 -4.79 3.12 -12.11
C LEU A 182 -5.72 3.54 -10.97
N ALA A 183 -5.82 4.84 -10.70
CA ALA A 183 -6.82 5.39 -9.78
C ALA A 183 -8.25 5.08 -10.24
N SER A 184 -8.53 5.13 -11.56
CA SER A 184 -9.83 4.76 -12.12
C SER A 184 -10.15 3.26 -11.96
N VAL A 185 -9.14 2.38 -12.09
CA VAL A 185 -9.30 0.94 -11.82
C VAL A 185 -9.76 0.72 -10.39
N TRP A 186 -9.07 1.34 -9.43
CA TRP A 186 -9.43 1.27 -8.02
C TRP A 186 -10.83 1.78 -7.72
N GLN A 187 -11.19 2.94 -8.28
CA GLN A 187 -12.53 3.52 -8.07
C GLN A 187 -13.64 2.61 -8.57
N LYS A 188 -13.47 2.00 -9.76
CA LYS A 188 -14.43 1.04 -10.31
C LYS A 188 -14.55 -0.23 -9.46
N ALA A 189 -13.44 -0.77 -8.96
CA ALA A 189 -13.45 -1.93 -8.09
C ALA A 189 -14.16 -1.65 -6.75
N ASN A 190 -13.86 -0.49 -6.14
CA ASN A 190 -14.46 -0.05 -4.89
C ASN A 190 -15.97 0.22 -5.02
N ALA A 191 -16.43 0.77 -6.14
CA ALA A 191 -17.85 0.97 -6.41
C ALA A 191 -18.60 -0.36 -6.53
N LYS A 192 -18.08 -1.33 -7.30
CA LYS A 192 -18.68 -2.67 -7.43
C LYS A 192 -18.80 -3.43 -6.11
N GLN A 193 -17.85 -3.22 -5.20
CA GLN A 193 -17.87 -3.87 -3.88
C GLN A 193 -19.01 -3.34 -3.01
N LYS A 194 -19.46 -2.11 -3.22
CA LYS A 194 -20.58 -1.49 -2.50
C LYS A 194 -21.95 -1.90 -3.00
N ASP A 195 -22.10 -2.09 -4.30
CA ASP A 195 -23.38 -2.57 -4.88
C ASP A 195 -23.76 -3.95 -4.34
N ASN A 196 -22.80 -4.69 -3.77
CA ASN A 196 -23.01 -5.96 -3.09
C ASN A 196 -23.27 -5.84 -1.57
N ILE A 197 -23.24 -4.63 -0.99
CA ILE A 197 -23.41 -4.43 0.45
C ILE A 197 -24.51 -3.39 0.67
N GLY A 198 -25.72 -3.86 0.94
CA GLY A 198 -26.64 -3.09 1.77
C GLY A 198 -27.82 -2.44 1.10
N GLN A 199 -28.96 -2.89 1.55
CA GLN A 199 -30.22 -2.15 1.55
C GLN A 199 -30.02 -0.80 2.21
N CYS A 200 -30.43 0.27 1.53
CA CYS A 200 -30.34 1.62 2.07
C CYS A 200 -31.25 1.77 3.32
N LEU A 201 -30.68 2.08 4.46
CA LEU A 201 -31.42 2.30 5.71
C LEU A 201 -32.35 3.52 5.68
N VAL A 202 -32.28 4.35 4.64
CA VAL A 202 -33.08 5.58 4.50
C VAL A 202 -34.25 5.40 3.52
N THR A 203 -34.08 4.54 2.52
CA THR A 203 -35.09 4.36 1.45
C THR A 203 -35.76 2.97 1.46
N GLY A 204 -35.32 2.06 2.30
CA GLY A 204 -35.89 0.71 2.40
C GLY A 204 -35.42 -0.23 1.33
#